data_55a8a92025d510fe0a188f31fee253db
#
_entry.id   55a8a92025d510fe0a188f31fee253db
#
_cell.length_a   1.000
_cell.length_b   1.000
_cell.length_c   1.000
_cell.angle_alpha   90.00
_cell.angle_beta   90.00
_cell.angle_gamma   90.00
#
_symmetry.space_group_name_H-M   'P 1'
#
loop_
_entity.id
_entity.type
_entity.pdbx_description
1 polymer ?
#
loop_
_entity_poly.entity_id
_entity_poly.type
_entity_poly.pdbx_seq_one_letter_code
_entity_poly.pdbx_strand_id
1 'polypeptide(L)'
;MPCPVCAKHRGAGPLVSPVVWADELVVVSHRPGDFPGYLFVETRRHVAHLDGLTEAEALAVARAVWVGARALRAELDPESVHSAVAGRGLARAHFHQHLFVRHRGTPAEAGWMAVDWAGAPREDVTGLCGRLSAHFGR
;
A
#
# COMPACT_ATOMS: atom_id res chain seq x y z
N MET A 1 -3.78 18.20 -15.71
CA MET A 1 -3.29 16.84 -15.97
C MET A 1 -4.15 15.83 -15.24
N PRO A 2 -4.54 14.74 -15.89
CA PRO A 2 -5.27 13.68 -15.20
C PRO A 2 -4.41 13.08 -14.07
N CYS A 3 -5.05 12.73 -12.98
CA CYS A 3 -4.37 12.11 -11.86
C CYS A 3 -4.30 10.59 -12.08
N PRO A 4 -3.10 9.99 -12.09
CA PRO A 4 -2.97 8.55 -12.29
C PRO A 4 -3.63 7.72 -11.18
N VAL A 5 -3.67 8.22 -9.95
CA VAL A 5 -4.32 7.52 -8.84
C VAL A 5 -5.84 7.57 -9.00
N CYS A 6 -6.41 8.72 -9.37
CA CYS A 6 -7.84 8.81 -9.66
C CYS A 6 -8.20 7.85 -10.80
N ALA A 7 -7.37 7.78 -11.85
CA ALA A 7 -7.57 6.84 -12.95
C ALA A 7 -7.51 5.39 -12.46
N LYS A 8 -6.52 5.07 -11.63
CA LYS A 8 -6.37 3.75 -11.02
C LYS A 8 -7.64 3.33 -10.27
N HIS A 9 -8.24 4.24 -9.51
CA HIS A 9 -9.47 3.95 -8.77
C HIS A 9 -10.66 3.67 -9.69
N ARG A 10 -10.57 4.08 -10.95
CA ARG A 10 -11.56 3.75 -11.99
C ARG A 10 -11.16 2.52 -12.81
N GLY A 11 -10.06 1.85 -12.45
CA GLY A 11 -9.57 0.69 -13.17
C GLY A 11 -8.80 1.01 -14.44
N ALA A 12 -8.22 2.21 -14.55
CA ALA A 12 -7.54 2.66 -15.75
C ALA A 12 -6.17 3.27 -15.44
N GLY A 13 -5.36 3.45 -16.47
CA GLY A 13 -4.07 4.14 -16.38
C GLY A 13 -2.92 3.25 -15.96
N PRO A 14 -1.70 3.85 -15.83
CA PRO A 14 -0.46 3.08 -15.63
C PRO A 14 -0.29 2.52 -14.22
N LEU A 15 -1.08 2.98 -13.24
CA LEU A 15 -0.92 2.55 -11.84
C LEU A 15 -1.89 1.47 -11.42
N VAL A 16 -2.70 0.92 -12.34
CA VAL A 16 -3.66 -0.14 -12.02
C VAL A 16 -2.93 -1.31 -11.36
N SER A 17 -3.47 -1.78 -10.24
CA SER A 17 -2.86 -2.83 -9.43
C SER A 17 -3.93 -3.57 -8.65
N PRO A 18 -3.61 -4.75 -8.10
CA PRO A 18 -4.60 -5.52 -7.32
C PRO A 18 -5.10 -4.75 -6.11
N VAL A 19 -6.42 -4.71 -5.93
CA VAL A 19 -7.05 -4.08 -4.77
C VAL A 19 -7.13 -5.10 -3.64
N VAL A 20 -6.75 -4.66 -2.43
CA VAL A 20 -6.87 -5.47 -1.21
C VAL A 20 -8.22 -5.21 -0.55
N TRP A 21 -8.57 -3.92 -0.39
CA TRP A 21 -9.80 -3.53 0.29
C TRP A 21 -10.10 -2.06 -0.01
N ALA A 22 -11.37 -1.70 0.06
CA ALA A 22 -11.78 -0.32 -0.14
C ALA A 22 -13.08 -0.03 0.59
N ASP A 23 -13.27 1.24 1.00
CA ASP A 23 -14.54 1.75 1.49
C ASP A 23 -14.82 3.10 0.83
N GLU A 24 -15.72 3.90 1.39
CA GLU A 24 -16.08 5.19 0.81
C GLU A 24 -14.98 6.25 0.93
N LEU A 25 -13.98 6.05 1.79
CA LEU A 25 -12.94 7.05 2.05
C LEU A 25 -11.56 6.64 1.54
N VAL A 26 -11.23 5.34 1.58
CA VAL A 26 -9.88 4.88 1.26
C VAL A 26 -9.89 3.64 0.37
N VAL A 27 -8.78 3.47 -0.35
CA VAL A 27 -8.51 2.28 -1.16
C VAL A 27 -7.15 1.75 -0.73
N VAL A 28 -7.08 0.45 -0.48
CA VAL A 28 -5.83 -0.27 -0.20
C VAL A 28 -5.54 -1.17 -1.39
N SER A 29 -4.36 -1.01 -1.98
CA SER A 29 -3.96 -1.79 -3.15
C SER A 29 -2.54 -2.30 -2.97
N HIS A 30 -2.20 -3.37 -3.68
CA HIS A 30 -0.85 -3.92 -3.66
C HIS A 30 -0.06 -3.37 -4.84
N ARG A 31 1.22 -3.07 -4.64
CA ARG A 31 2.11 -2.66 -5.72
C ARG A 31 2.11 -3.74 -6.82
N PRO A 32 2.08 -3.37 -8.11
CA PRO A 32 2.18 -4.36 -9.18
C PRO A 32 3.50 -5.14 -9.11
N GLY A 33 3.50 -6.36 -9.62
CA GLY A 33 4.68 -7.21 -9.64
C GLY A 33 4.52 -8.42 -8.74
N ASP A 34 5.64 -9.04 -8.38
CA ASP A 34 5.66 -10.29 -7.62
C ASP A 34 6.36 -10.18 -6.27
N PHE A 35 6.71 -8.95 -5.84
CA PHE A 35 7.27 -8.73 -4.50
C PHE A 35 6.11 -8.68 -3.50
N PRO A 36 5.97 -9.68 -2.62
CA PRO A 36 4.82 -9.73 -1.72
C PRO A 36 5.00 -8.76 -0.54
N GLY A 37 3.95 -7.97 -0.27
CA GLY A 37 3.92 -7.17 0.94
C GLY A 37 4.26 -5.70 0.78
N TYR A 38 3.93 -5.09 -0.35
CA TYR A 38 4.07 -3.65 -0.54
C TYR A 38 2.71 -3.07 -0.91
N LEU A 39 2.10 -2.35 0.02
CA LEU A 39 0.75 -1.81 -0.14
C LEU A 39 0.77 -0.29 -0.24
N PHE A 40 -0.26 0.24 -0.89
CA PHE A 40 -0.56 1.68 -0.88
C PHE A 40 -1.92 1.87 -0.23
N VAL A 41 -2.00 2.85 0.69
CA VAL A 41 -3.26 3.29 1.27
C VAL A 41 -3.51 4.69 0.73
N GLU A 42 -4.58 4.85 -0.04
CA GLU A 42 -4.88 6.08 -0.78
C GLU A 42 -6.25 6.58 -0.42
N THR A 43 -6.42 7.91 -0.39
CA THR A 43 -7.76 8.48 -0.28
C THR A 43 -8.48 8.36 -1.61
N ARG A 44 -9.80 8.19 -1.57
CA ARG A 44 -10.61 8.29 -2.79
C ARG A 44 -10.65 9.72 -3.30
N ARG A 45 -10.80 10.67 -2.39
CA ARG A 45 -10.83 12.08 -2.76
C ARG A 45 -9.44 12.50 -3.23
N HIS A 46 -9.40 13.28 -4.30
CA HIS A 46 -8.15 13.82 -4.82
C HIS A 46 -7.66 14.92 -3.89
N VAL A 47 -6.67 14.62 -3.08
CA VAL A 47 -6.00 15.55 -2.19
C VAL A 47 -4.52 15.20 -2.20
N ALA A 48 -3.65 16.22 -2.28
CA ALA A 48 -2.24 15.97 -2.53
C ALA A 48 -1.46 15.55 -1.28
N HIS A 49 -1.72 16.18 -0.15
CA HIS A 49 -0.83 16.09 1.00
C HIS A 49 -1.58 15.70 2.28
N LEU A 50 -0.79 15.17 3.23
CA LEU A 50 -1.29 14.71 4.53
C LEU A 50 -2.11 15.78 5.25
N ASP A 51 -1.63 17.03 5.24
CA ASP A 51 -2.30 18.13 5.92
C ASP A 51 -3.61 18.55 5.25
N GLY A 52 -3.87 18.08 4.03
CA GLY A 52 -5.12 18.35 3.32
C GLY A 52 -6.23 17.34 3.58
N LEU A 53 -5.95 16.28 4.33
CA LEU A 53 -6.97 15.28 4.66
C LEU A 53 -8.00 15.89 5.61
N THR A 54 -9.25 15.40 5.50
CA THR A 54 -10.22 15.65 6.58
C THR A 54 -9.86 14.75 7.76
N GLU A 55 -10.39 15.07 8.94
CA GLU A 55 -10.17 14.22 10.11
C GLU A 55 -10.69 12.80 9.85
N ALA A 56 -11.86 12.67 9.22
CA ALA A 56 -12.43 11.37 8.89
C ALA A 56 -11.50 10.57 7.98
N GLU A 57 -10.91 11.25 6.98
CA GLU A 57 -9.94 10.61 6.09
C GLU A 57 -8.69 10.20 6.84
N ALA A 58 -8.17 11.07 7.70
CA ALA A 58 -6.96 10.76 8.49
C ALA A 58 -7.18 9.53 9.37
N LEU A 59 -8.33 9.44 10.02
CA LEU A 59 -8.66 8.29 10.86
C LEU A 59 -8.84 7.02 10.02
N ALA A 60 -9.48 7.14 8.86
CA ALA A 60 -9.68 6.00 7.96
C ALA A 60 -8.34 5.47 7.43
N VAL A 61 -7.42 6.37 7.05
CA VAL A 61 -6.08 5.99 6.60
C VAL A 61 -5.33 5.30 7.73
N ALA A 62 -5.34 5.87 8.93
CA ALA A 62 -4.62 5.30 10.08
C ALA A 62 -5.14 3.90 10.40
N ARG A 63 -6.47 3.71 10.38
CA ARG A 63 -7.06 2.39 10.62
C ARG A 63 -6.64 1.39 9.55
N ALA A 64 -6.73 1.79 8.28
CA ALA A 64 -6.35 0.90 7.17
C ALA A 64 -4.87 0.51 7.24
N VAL A 65 -3.99 1.45 7.58
CA VAL A 65 -2.57 1.17 7.77
C VAL A 65 -2.37 0.17 8.89
N TRP A 66 -3.04 0.37 10.02
CA TRP A 66 -2.93 -0.52 11.17
C TRP A 66 -3.44 -1.93 10.87
N VAL A 67 -4.63 -2.04 10.26
CA VAL A 67 -5.17 -3.34 9.87
C VAL A 67 -4.26 -4.01 8.84
N GLY A 68 -3.79 -3.25 7.85
CA GLY A 68 -2.89 -3.78 6.82
C GLY A 68 -1.58 -4.27 7.41
N ALA A 69 -1.02 -3.55 8.38
CA ALA A 69 0.22 -3.97 9.05
C ALA A 69 0.03 -5.30 9.78
N ARG A 70 -1.08 -5.44 10.50
CA ARG A 70 -1.40 -6.70 11.18
C ARG A 70 -1.61 -7.85 10.19
N ALA A 71 -2.29 -7.56 9.07
CA ALA A 71 -2.51 -8.56 8.02
C ALA A 71 -1.18 -9.01 7.41
N LEU A 72 -0.30 -8.06 7.08
CA LEU A 72 1.02 -8.38 6.54
C LEU A 72 1.84 -9.23 7.51
N ARG A 73 1.80 -8.89 8.80
CA ARG A 73 2.48 -9.67 9.83
C ARG A 73 1.95 -11.11 9.86
N ALA A 74 0.63 -11.27 9.81
CA ALA A 74 0.02 -12.59 9.90
C ALA A 74 0.30 -13.45 8.67
N GLU A 75 0.27 -12.83 7.47
CA GLU A 75 0.37 -13.60 6.22
C GLU A 75 1.80 -13.86 5.78
N LEU A 76 2.75 -12.99 6.13
CA LEU A 76 4.11 -13.07 5.59
C LEU A 76 5.20 -13.28 6.64
N ASP A 77 4.90 -13.13 7.91
CA ASP A 77 5.86 -13.25 9.01
C ASP A 77 7.18 -12.50 8.70
N PRO A 78 7.12 -11.21 8.40
CA PRO A 78 8.32 -10.46 8.03
C PRO A 78 9.18 -10.12 9.24
N GLU A 79 10.42 -9.67 8.98
CA GLU A 79 11.28 -9.11 10.01
C GLU A 79 10.62 -7.90 10.66
N SER A 80 10.06 -6.99 9.83
CA SER A 80 9.40 -5.77 10.31
C SER A 80 8.43 -5.25 9.27
N VAL A 81 7.51 -4.37 9.71
CA VAL A 81 6.54 -3.69 8.85
C VAL A 81 6.77 -2.19 9.02
N HIS A 82 6.79 -1.47 7.91
CA HIS A 82 7.07 -0.03 7.88
C HIS A 82 6.00 0.72 7.13
N SER A 83 5.86 2.01 7.44
CA SER A 83 4.93 2.87 6.73
C SER A 83 5.51 4.27 6.58
N ALA A 84 5.19 4.92 5.47
CA ALA A 84 5.69 6.26 5.19
C ALA A 84 4.80 6.99 4.19
N VAL A 85 4.79 8.32 4.27
CA VAL A 85 4.18 9.20 3.27
C VAL A 85 5.33 9.94 2.59
N ALA A 86 5.54 9.69 1.30
CA ALA A 86 6.70 10.22 0.60
C ALA A 86 6.35 11.20 -0.52
N GLY A 87 5.18 11.08 -1.14
CA GLY A 87 4.72 12.02 -2.19
C GLY A 87 5.60 12.07 -3.41
N ARG A 88 6.01 10.92 -3.95
CA ARG A 88 6.96 10.84 -5.05
C ARG A 88 6.35 10.15 -6.27
N GLY A 89 7.02 10.30 -7.42
CA GLY A 89 6.66 9.62 -8.64
C GLY A 89 5.37 10.11 -9.25
N LEU A 90 4.71 9.24 -10.01
CA LEU A 90 3.47 9.57 -10.72
C LEU A 90 2.31 9.88 -9.78
N ALA A 91 2.35 9.34 -8.56
CA ALA A 91 1.26 9.51 -7.60
C ALA A 91 1.41 10.74 -6.70
N ARG A 92 2.43 11.58 -6.90
CA ARG A 92 2.77 12.66 -5.96
C ARG A 92 1.67 13.70 -5.75
N ALA A 93 0.73 13.82 -6.69
CA ALA A 93 -0.36 14.79 -6.58
C ALA A 93 -1.61 14.21 -5.92
N HIS A 94 -1.55 12.98 -5.42
CA HIS A 94 -2.65 12.31 -4.77
C HIS A 94 -2.11 11.60 -3.54
N PHE A 95 -2.74 11.81 -2.39
CA PHE A 95 -2.28 11.23 -1.14
C PHE A 95 -2.17 9.71 -1.25
N HIS A 96 -1.00 9.19 -0.91
CA HIS A 96 -0.77 7.75 -0.80
C HIS A 96 0.22 7.49 0.31
N GLN A 97 -0.10 6.53 1.17
CA GLN A 97 0.79 6.11 2.25
C GLN A 97 1.31 4.72 1.92
N HIS A 98 2.62 4.59 1.93
CA HIS A 98 3.30 3.30 1.72
C HIS A 98 3.16 2.46 2.98
N LEU A 99 2.92 1.17 2.80
CA LEU A 99 2.88 0.19 3.88
C LEU A 99 3.53 -1.08 3.36
N PHE A 100 4.68 -1.44 3.92
CA PHE A 100 5.49 -2.49 3.31
C PHE A 100 6.24 -3.29 4.35
N VAL A 101 6.61 -4.52 3.97
CA VAL A 101 7.37 -5.41 4.82
C VAL A 101 8.85 -5.38 4.47
N ARG A 102 9.68 -5.60 5.50
CA ARG A 102 11.07 -6.00 5.31
C ARG A 102 11.12 -7.50 5.58
N HIS A 103 11.32 -8.29 4.54
CA HIS A 103 11.34 -9.74 4.69
C HIS A 103 12.57 -10.19 5.47
N ARG A 104 12.43 -11.30 6.18
CA ARG A 104 13.59 -11.95 6.82
C ARG A 104 14.60 -12.30 5.73
N GLY A 105 15.87 -12.05 6.02
CA GLY A 105 16.94 -12.26 5.04
C GLY A 105 17.27 -11.05 4.19
N THR A 106 16.53 -9.96 4.31
CA THR A 106 16.87 -8.70 3.61
C THR A 106 18.25 -8.23 4.10
N PRO A 107 19.18 -7.89 3.18
CA PRO A 107 20.52 -7.44 3.58
C PRO A 107 20.45 -6.21 4.49
N ALA A 108 21.33 -6.17 5.48
CA ALA A 108 21.37 -5.06 6.42
C ALA A 108 21.61 -3.71 5.74
N GLU A 109 22.34 -3.70 4.64
CA GLU A 109 22.65 -2.49 3.88
C GLU A 109 21.52 -2.02 2.98
N ALA A 110 20.46 -2.81 2.79
CA ALA A 110 19.32 -2.37 2.00
C ALA A 110 18.64 -1.19 2.70
N GLY A 111 18.37 -0.13 1.95
CA GLY A 111 17.71 1.05 2.48
C GLY A 111 16.33 0.70 3.04
N TRP A 112 15.85 1.49 3.99
CA TRP A 112 14.60 1.16 4.69
C TRP A 112 13.37 1.08 3.78
N MET A 113 13.38 1.80 2.66
CA MET A 113 12.32 1.69 1.64
C MET A 113 12.74 0.82 0.45
N ALA A 114 14.01 0.49 0.32
CA ALA A 114 14.53 -0.31 -0.80
C ALA A 114 14.50 -1.79 -0.44
N VAL A 115 13.32 -2.28 -0.08
CA VAL A 115 13.14 -3.64 0.46
C VAL A 115 13.02 -4.70 -0.61
N ASP A 116 12.80 -4.30 -1.87
CA ASP A 116 12.71 -5.21 -3.00
C ASP A 116 14.10 -5.33 -3.63
N TRP A 117 14.81 -6.38 -3.29
CA TRP A 117 16.16 -6.66 -3.78
C TRP A 117 16.14 -7.98 -4.56
N ALA A 118 17.21 -8.27 -5.31
CA ALA A 118 17.21 -9.39 -6.25
C ALA A 118 16.90 -10.74 -5.60
N GLY A 119 17.27 -10.94 -4.34
CA GLY A 119 17.02 -12.19 -3.61
C GLY A 119 15.75 -12.17 -2.77
N ALA A 120 14.94 -11.13 -2.86
CA ALA A 120 13.71 -11.02 -2.06
C ALA A 120 12.71 -12.12 -2.45
N PRO A 121 11.83 -12.51 -1.53
CA PRO A 121 10.76 -13.45 -1.85
C PRO A 121 9.90 -12.98 -3.02
N ARG A 122 9.38 -13.91 -3.78
CA ARG A 122 8.51 -13.66 -4.93
C ARG A 122 7.29 -14.58 -4.83
N GLU A 123 6.12 -14.03 -5.09
CA GLU A 123 4.91 -14.83 -5.18
C GLU A 123 3.83 -14.10 -5.97
N ASP A 124 2.75 -14.82 -6.27
CA ASP A 124 1.57 -14.22 -6.89
C ASP A 124 0.87 -13.31 -5.88
N VAL A 125 1.01 -11.99 -6.10
CA VAL A 125 0.42 -11.02 -5.17
C VAL A 125 -1.09 -10.98 -5.24
N THR A 126 -1.72 -11.48 -6.32
CA THR A 126 -3.18 -11.57 -6.40
C THR A 126 -3.72 -12.50 -5.31
N GLY A 127 -3.10 -13.66 -5.14
CA GLY A 127 -3.48 -14.59 -4.07
C GLY A 127 -3.26 -13.98 -2.69
N LEU A 128 -2.13 -13.32 -2.50
CA LEU A 128 -1.86 -12.62 -1.25
C LEU A 128 -2.92 -11.55 -0.95
N CYS A 129 -3.33 -10.79 -1.96
CA CYS A 129 -4.35 -9.75 -1.77
C CYS A 129 -5.66 -10.33 -1.25
N GLY A 130 -6.05 -11.52 -1.73
CA GLY A 130 -7.23 -12.21 -1.21
C GLY A 130 -7.08 -12.57 0.27
N ARG A 131 -5.91 -13.06 0.66
CA ARG A 131 -5.64 -13.39 2.06
C ARG A 131 -5.61 -12.14 2.95
N LEU A 132 -4.98 -11.06 2.46
CA LEU A 132 -4.93 -9.80 3.20
C LEU A 132 -6.31 -9.19 3.36
N SER A 133 -7.14 -9.26 2.32
CA SER A 133 -8.50 -8.71 2.32
C SER A 133 -9.33 -9.25 3.48
N ALA A 134 -9.19 -10.53 3.80
CA ALA A 134 -9.94 -11.16 4.87
C ALA A 134 -9.69 -10.50 6.24
N HIS A 135 -8.53 -9.90 6.44
CA HIS A 135 -8.18 -9.23 7.71
C HIS A 135 -8.89 -7.88 7.87
N PHE A 136 -9.30 -7.26 6.78
CA PHE A 136 -10.05 -6.01 6.86
C PHE A 136 -11.49 -6.26 7.27
N GLY A 137 -11.98 -7.42 6.98
CA GLY A 137 -13.20 -7.96 7.48
C GLY A 137 -14.41 -7.15 7.12
N ARG A 138 -15.15 -6.98 8.11
CA ARG A 138 -16.48 -6.39 8.21
C ARG A 138 -16.42 -4.87 8.17
#